data_fc0b52b46b66fb08dda43c85d9f1e16f
#
_entry.id   fc0b52b46b66fb08dda43c85d9f1e16f
#
_cell.length_a   1.000
_cell.length_b   1.000
_cell.length_c   1.000
_cell.angle_alpha   90.00
_cell.angle_beta   90.00
_cell.angle_gamma   90.00
#
_symmetry.space_group_name_H-M   'P 1'
#
loop_
_entity.id
_entity.type
_entity.pdbx_description
1 polymer ?
#
loop_
_entity_poly.entity_id
_entity_poly.type
_entity_poly.pdbx_seq_one_letter_code
_entity_poly.pdbx_strand_id
1 'polypeptide(L)'
;DDGLLEVAVDTSAGELIQSWATGATVVKTFNTVSYHIIADPSIAKGLVTIPLASNDAEAKARVAAVVESIGMEPFDAGPLRFSRALEHMSTLHMVPYLQDRWEDAYEFYFVTGTAPLGATGVRLAK
;
A
#
# COMPACT_ATOMS: atom_id res chain seq x y z
N ASP A 1 -3.10 12.14 -24.83
CA ASP A 1 -3.05 12.01 -23.37
C ASP A 1 -4.27 11.19 -22.97
N ASP A 2 -4.06 9.93 -22.61
CA ASP A 2 -5.13 8.99 -22.26
C ASP A 2 -5.46 9.05 -20.74
N GLY A 3 -4.89 10.02 -20.01
CA GLY A 3 -5.07 10.18 -18.57
C GLY A 3 -4.39 9.08 -17.73
N LEU A 4 -3.57 8.24 -18.36
CA LEU A 4 -2.84 7.20 -17.64
C LEU A 4 -1.57 7.78 -17.01
N LEU A 5 -1.31 7.34 -15.78
CA LEU A 5 -0.04 7.65 -15.12
C LEU A 5 1.08 6.82 -15.76
N GLU A 6 2.22 7.44 -16.01
CA GLU A 6 3.42 6.67 -16.34
C GLU A 6 3.77 5.77 -15.16
N VAL A 7 3.89 4.50 -15.45
CA VAL A 7 4.23 3.49 -14.45
C VAL A 7 5.68 3.09 -14.64
N ALA A 8 6.55 3.47 -13.72
CA ALA A 8 7.94 3.07 -13.74
C ALA A 8 8.07 1.58 -13.41
N VAL A 9 8.66 0.80 -14.31
CA VAL A 9 8.85 -0.65 -14.12
C VAL A 9 10.09 -0.94 -13.26
N ASP A 10 11.14 -0.14 -13.43
CA ASP A 10 12.46 -0.40 -12.82
C ASP A 10 12.73 0.37 -11.53
N THR A 11 11.82 1.27 -11.15
CA THR A 11 11.94 2.08 -9.93
C THR A 11 10.56 2.42 -9.37
N SER A 12 10.51 3.18 -8.30
CA SER A 12 9.31 3.72 -7.68
C SER A 12 9.58 5.13 -7.12
N ALA A 13 8.53 5.88 -6.90
CA ALA A 13 8.64 7.16 -6.19
C ALA A 13 9.26 6.97 -4.79
N GLY A 14 8.92 5.88 -4.09
CA GLY A 14 9.54 5.55 -2.80
C GLY A 14 11.06 5.36 -2.88
N GLU A 15 11.55 4.65 -3.90
CA GLU A 15 12.99 4.43 -4.12
C GLU A 15 13.69 5.73 -4.54
N LEU A 16 13.08 6.55 -5.39
CA LEU A 16 13.63 7.84 -5.81
C LEU A 16 13.72 8.81 -4.61
N ILE A 17 12.66 8.92 -3.81
CA ILE A 17 12.67 9.75 -2.60
C ILE A 17 13.77 9.29 -1.64
N GLN A 18 13.95 7.97 -1.46
CA GLN A 18 15.04 7.45 -0.63
C GLN A 18 16.42 7.85 -1.17
N SER A 19 16.60 7.87 -2.49
CA SER A 19 17.87 8.27 -3.10
C SER A 19 18.18 9.76 -2.91
N TRP A 20 17.17 10.61 -2.80
CA TRP A 20 17.31 12.05 -2.59
C TRP A 20 17.37 12.44 -1.11
N ALA A 21 16.67 11.72 -0.26
CA ALA A 21 16.55 12.01 1.16
C ALA A 21 17.72 11.41 1.95
N THR A 22 18.92 11.97 1.76
CA THR A 22 20.13 11.55 2.50
C THR A 22 19.94 11.80 4.00
N GLY A 23 20.12 10.76 4.82
CA GLY A 23 19.93 10.84 6.27
C GLY A 23 18.49 10.64 6.77
N ALA A 24 17.54 10.37 5.87
CA ALA A 24 16.19 9.96 6.22
C ALA A 24 15.92 8.52 5.73
N THR A 25 15.01 7.84 6.41
CA THR A 25 14.55 6.50 6.02
C THR A 25 13.14 6.58 5.49
N VAL A 26 12.91 6.07 4.28
CA VAL A 26 11.61 6.05 3.64
C VAL A 26 10.85 4.77 4.02
N VAL A 27 9.61 4.92 4.42
CA VAL A 27 8.62 3.85 4.54
C VAL A 27 7.47 4.16 3.59
N LYS A 28 7.28 3.34 2.57
CA LYS A 28 6.15 3.45 1.65
C LYS A 28 4.92 2.82 2.28
N THR A 29 3.83 3.59 2.36
CA THR A 29 2.57 3.15 2.97
C THR A 29 1.40 4.05 2.58
N PHE A 30 0.18 3.73 3.02
CA PHE A 30 -1.07 4.49 2.89
C PHE A 30 -1.58 4.77 1.46
N ASN A 31 -0.91 4.31 0.43
CA ASN A 31 -1.29 4.62 -0.95
C ASN A 31 -2.26 3.61 -1.60
N THR A 32 -2.63 2.55 -0.89
CA THR A 32 -3.49 1.46 -1.39
C THR A 32 -4.92 1.52 -0.87
N VAL A 33 -5.30 2.59 -0.23
CA VAL A 33 -6.63 2.81 0.35
C VAL A 33 -6.97 4.30 0.23
N SER A 34 -8.25 4.63 0.06
CA SER A 34 -8.67 6.02 -0.06
C SER A 34 -8.51 6.79 1.26
N TYR A 35 -8.38 8.10 1.15
CA TYR A 35 -8.29 8.98 2.32
C TYR A 35 -9.56 8.93 3.19
N HIS A 36 -10.71 8.61 2.62
CA HIS A 36 -11.96 8.46 3.38
C HIS A 36 -11.86 7.34 4.40
N ILE A 37 -11.32 6.18 4.00
CA ILE A 37 -11.10 5.04 4.89
C ILE A 37 -10.00 5.35 5.92
N ILE A 38 -8.96 6.10 5.55
CA ILE A 38 -7.93 6.52 6.51
C ILE A 38 -8.52 7.46 7.55
N ALA A 39 -9.41 8.38 7.13
CA ALA A 39 -10.05 9.33 8.05
C ALA A 39 -11.07 8.67 8.99
N ASP A 40 -11.78 7.66 8.50
CA ASP A 40 -12.76 6.89 9.26
C ASP A 40 -12.72 5.40 8.86
N PRO A 41 -11.87 4.59 9.49
CA PRO A 41 -11.78 3.17 9.18
C PRO A 41 -13.08 2.38 9.40
N SER A 42 -14.03 2.91 10.16
CA SER A 42 -15.30 2.23 10.46
C SER A 42 -16.23 2.07 9.25
N ILE A 43 -16.01 2.84 8.19
CA ILE A 43 -16.77 2.72 6.94
C ILE A 43 -16.40 1.48 6.12
N ALA A 44 -15.23 0.89 6.39
CA ALA A 44 -14.79 -0.33 5.71
C ALA A 44 -15.55 -1.56 6.22
N LYS A 45 -15.68 -2.57 5.35
CA LYS A 45 -16.33 -3.85 5.68
C LYS A 45 -15.37 -4.83 6.36
N GLY A 46 -14.71 -4.40 7.43
CA GLY A 46 -13.77 -5.20 8.18
C GLY A 46 -12.48 -4.46 8.50
N LEU A 47 -11.55 -5.16 9.15
CA LEU A 47 -10.26 -4.58 9.51
C LEU A 47 -9.41 -4.34 8.26
N VAL A 48 -9.09 -3.09 8.00
CA VAL A 48 -8.27 -2.67 6.86
C VAL A 48 -6.80 -2.89 7.17
N THR A 49 -6.12 -3.61 6.30
CA THR A 49 -4.69 -3.87 6.42
C THR A 49 -3.90 -2.92 5.52
N ILE A 50 -2.93 -2.24 6.10
CA ILE A 50 -2.09 -1.24 5.44
C ILE A 50 -0.69 -1.81 5.19
N PRO A 51 -0.26 -1.99 3.94
CA PRO A 51 1.07 -2.48 3.63
C PRO A 51 2.14 -1.41 3.88
N LEU A 52 3.31 -1.88 4.37
CA LEU A 52 4.49 -1.09 4.68
C LEU A 52 5.70 -1.67 3.96
N ALA A 53 6.39 -0.90 3.15
CA ALA A 53 7.63 -1.30 2.50
C ALA A 53 8.78 -0.36 2.88
N SER A 54 9.87 -0.91 3.41
CA SER A 54 11.10 -0.20 3.76
C SER A 54 12.26 -1.16 3.90
N ASN A 55 13.47 -0.68 3.72
CA ASN A 55 14.70 -1.43 4.00
C ASN A 55 15.10 -1.40 5.48
N ASP A 56 14.42 -0.61 6.30
CA ASP A 56 14.71 -0.40 7.71
C ASP A 56 13.57 -0.94 8.58
N ALA A 57 13.87 -1.95 9.39
CA ALA A 57 12.89 -2.62 10.24
C ALA A 57 12.40 -1.72 11.40
N GLU A 58 13.27 -0.87 11.95
CA GLU A 58 12.90 0.04 13.03
C GLU A 58 11.96 1.13 12.51
N ALA A 59 12.28 1.73 11.36
CA ALA A 59 11.41 2.70 10.72
C ALA A 59 10.03 2.09 10.39
N LYS A 60 10.00 0.85 9.87
CA LYS A 60 8.72 0.13 9.65
C LYS A 60 7.94 -0.05 10.95
N ALA A 61 8.59 -0.48 12.03
CA ALA A 61 7.92 -0.69 13.31
C ALA A 61 7.32 0.62 13.86
N ARG A 62 8.01 1.74 13.73
CA ARG A 62 7.51 3.05 14.13
C ARG A 62 6.28 3.47 13.32
N VAL A 63 6.28 3.25 12.01
CA VAL A 63 5.14 3.56 11.15
C VAL A 63 4.00 2.57 11.37
N ALA A 64 4.29 1.30 11.64
CA ALA A 64 3.29 0.30 12.02
C ALA A 64 2.49 0.73 13.26
N ALA A 65 3.17 1.25 14.28
CA ALA A 65 2.49 1.78 15.48
C ALA A 65 1.55 2.96 15.14
N VAL A 66 1.86 3.78 14.14
CA VAL A 66 0.94 4.82 13.65
C VAL A 66 -0.28 4.20 12.98
N VAL A 67 -0.09 3.18 12.14
CA VAL A 67 -1.21 2.45 11.50
C VAL A 67 -2.14 1.84 12.54
N GLU A 68 -1.58 1.19 13.56
CA GLU A 68 -2.37 0.63 14.68
C GLU A 68 -3.13 1.70 15.46
N SER A 69 -2.50 2.86 15.68
CA SER A 69 -3.11 3.95 16.47
C SER A 69 -4.36 4.55 15.80
N ILE A 70 -4.51 4.39 14.50
CA ILE A 70 -5.68 4.83 13.73
C ILE A 70 -6.69 3.70 13.47
N GLY A 71 -6.53 2.54 14.13
CA GLY A 71 -7.48 1.43 14.05
C GLY A 71 -7.33 0.54 12.82
N MET A 72 -6.18 0.56 12.17
CA MET A 72 -5.86 -0.31 11.03
C MET A 72 -4.80 -1.34 11.39
N GLU A 73 -4.62 -2.37 10.57
CA GLU A 73 -3.64 -3.42 10.76
C GLU A 73 -2.41 -3.18 9.86
N PRO A 74 -1.19 -3.08 10.42
CA PRO A 74 0.01 -2.99 9.61
C PRO A 74 0.38 -4.34 9.00
N PHE A 75 0.82 -4.34 7.74
CA PHE A 75 1.32 -5.52 7.04
C PHE A 75 2.73 -5.25 6.48
N ASP A 76 3.71 -6.04 6.88
CA ASP A 76 5.07 -5.93 6.33
C ASP A 76 5.12 -6.47 4.90
N ALA A 77 5.13 -5.56 3.93
CA ALA A 77 5.27 -5.88 2.52
C ALA A 77 6.72 -6.15 2.09
N GLY A 78 7.68 -6.05 3.02
CA GLY A 78 9.10 -6.33 2.75
C GLY A 78 9.94 -5.09 2.44
N PRO A 79 11.02 -5.25 1.64
CA PRO A 79 11.94 -4.16 1.33
C PRO A 79 11.31 -3.06 0.47
N LEU A 80 11.93 -1.88 0.48
CA LEU A 80 11.43 -0.67 -0.19
C LEU A 80 11.13 -0.87 -1.68
N ARG A 81 11.81 -1.79 -2.36
CA ARG A 81 11.51 -2.13 -3.77
C ARG A 81 10.06 -2.55 -4.02
N PHE A 82 9.34 -3.04 -3.00
CA PHE A 82 7.91 -3.34 -3.11
C PHE A 82 7.03 -2.10 -3.20
N SER A 83 7.58 -0.90 -3.01
CA SER A 83 6.93 0.36 -3.37
C SER A 83 6.41 0.34 -4.81
N ARG A 84 7.12 -0.33 -5.72
CA ARG A 84 6.72 -0.49 -7.13
C ARG A 84 5.33 -1.14 -7.24
N ALA A 85 5.15 -2.28 -6.58
CA ALA A 85 3.86 -2.98 -6.57
C ALA A 85 2.77 -2.13 -5.90
N LEU A 86 3.06 -1.47 -4.78
CA LEU A 86 2.11 -0.62 -4.08
C LEU A 86 1.68 0.59 -4.92
N GLU A 87 2.60 1.18 -5.68
CA GLU A 87 2.31 2.30 -6.57
C GLU A 87 1.45 1.87 -7.76
N HIS A 88 1.69 0.69 -8.34
CA HIS A 88 0.84 0.13 -9.39
C HIS A 88 -0.59 -0.14 -8.88
N MET A 89 -0.73 -0.61 -7.64
CA MET A 89 -2.06 -0.77 -7.04
C MET A 89 -2.79 0.56 -6.89
N SER A 90 -2.10 1.61 -6.48
CA SER A 90 -2.66 2.96 -6.42
C SER A 90 -3.10 3.45 -7.81
N THR A 91 -2.31 3.17 -8.84
CA THR A 91 -2.67 3.52 -10.22
C THR A 91 -3.99 2.84 -10.62
N LEU A 92 -4.14 1.56 -10.32
CA LEU A 92 -5.39 0.84 -10.60
C LEU A 92 -6.59 1.46 -9.85
N HIS A 93 -6.40 1.83 -8.58
CA HIS A 93 -7.43 2.49 -7.79
C HIS A 93 -7.87 3.83 -8.41
N MET A 94 -6.95 4.54 -9.03
CA MET A 94 -7.22 5.87 -9.61
C MET A 94 -7.84 5.84 -11.00
N VAL A 95 -7.93 4.68 -11.68
CA VAL A 95 -8.42 4.59 -13.07
C VAL A 95 -9.78 5.25 -13.29
N PRO A 96 -10.83 5.02 -12.48
CA PRO A 96 -12.11 5.67 -12.69
C PRO A 96 -12.02 7.20 -12.59
N TYR A 97 -11.25 7.71 -11.64
CA TYR A 97 -11.06 9.13 -11.41
C TYR A 97 -10.29 9.81 -12.54
N LEU A 98 -9.25 9.15 -13.06
CA LEU A 98 -8.44 9.67 -14.17
C LEU A 98 -9.21 9.69 -15.50
N GLN A 99 -10.24 8.86 -15.62
CA GLN A 99 -11.10 8.76 -16.80
C GLN A 99 -12.42 9.51 -16.65
N ASP A 100 -12.56 10.36 -15.63
CA ASP A 100 -13.79 11.10 -15.31
C ASP A 100 -15.05 10.21 -15.18
N ARG A 101 -14.86 9.02 -14.63
CA ARG A 101 -15.88 7.99 -14.42
C ARG A 101 -16.17 7.79 -12.94
N TRP A 102 -16.53 8.86 -12.25
CA TRP A 102 -16.71 8.89 -10.79
C TRP A 102 -17.77 7.92 -10.29
N GLU A 103 -18.80 7.66 -11.10
CA GLU A 103 -19.86 6.70 -10.79
C GLU A 103 -19.38 5.24 -10.78
N ASP A 104 -18.27 4.95 -11.43
CA ASP A 104 -17.64 3.65 -11.46
C ASP A 104 -16.55 3.49 -10.38
N ALA A 105 -16.37 4.49 -9.51
CA ALA A 105 -15.36 4.46 -8.47
C ALA A 105 -15.54 3.25 -7.54
N TYR A 106 -14.43 2.61 -7.21
CA TYR A 106 -14.41 1.44 -6.34
C TYR A 106 -13.33 1.57 -5.28
N GLU A 107 -13.51 0.86 -4.17
CA GLU A 107 -12.51 0.67 -3.14
C GLU A 107 -12.04 -0.77 -3.14
N PHE A 108 -10.75 -0.98 -2.99
CA PHE A 108 -10.19 -2.27 -2.63
C PHE A 108 -9.17 -2.08 -1.51
N TYR A 109 -9.12 -3.01 -0.60
CA TYR A 109 -8.15 -3.00 0.49
C TYR A 109 -7.83 -4.41 0.94
N PHE A 110 -6.70 -4.57 1.58
CA PHE A 110 -6.29 -5.86 2.11
C PHE A 110 -7.08 -6.17 3.38
N VAL A 111 -7.46 -7.43 3.50
CA VAL A 111 -7.97 -8.01 4.75
C VAL A 111 -7.15 -9.27 4.99
N THR A 112 -6.34 -9.28 6.04
CA THR A 112 -5.52 -10.44 6.39
C THR A 112 -6.34 -11.52 7.10
N GLY A 113 -5.78 -12.75 7.18
CA GLY A 113 -6.42 -13.85 7.87
C GLY A 113 -7.64 -14.48 7.18
N THR A 114 -8.02 -13.98 5.99
CA THR A 114 -9.17 -14.51 5.23
C THR A 114 -8.79 -15.57 4.20
N ALA A 115 -7.50 -15.81 3.98
CA ALA A 115 -7.07 -16.89 3.08
C ALA A 115 -7.54 -18.23 3.62
N PRO A 116 -8.20 -19.10 2.80
CA PRO A 116 -8.64 -20.40 3.24
C PRO A 116 -7.44 -21.21 3.73
N LEU A 117 -7.46 -21.57 5.01
CA LEU A 117 -6.51 -22.50 5.60
C LEU A 117 -6.66 -23.83 4.83
N GLY A 118 -5.65 -24.23 4.09
CA GLY A 118 -5.68 -25.48 3.32
C GLY A 118 -5.68 -25.32 1.79
N ALA A 119 -5.78 -24.10 1.24
CA ALA A 119 -5.14 -23.89 -0.04
C ALA A 119 -3.68 -24.32 0.17
N THR A 120 -3.26 -25.41 -0.46
CA THR A 120 -1.90 -25.95 -0.37
C THR A 120 -0.93 -24.84 -0.76
N GLY A 121 -0.65 -23.98 0.21
CA GLY A 121 0.21 -22.85 0.03
C GLY A 121 1.60 -23.40 -0.22
N VAL A 122 2.09 -23.23 -1.41
CA VAL A 122 3.52 -23.24 -1.64
C VAL A 122 4.08 -22.19 -0.69
N ARG A 123 4.56 -22.62 0.47
CA ARG A 123 5.41 -21.79 1.29
C ARG A 123 6.62 -21.49 0.43
N LEU A 124 6.68 -20.28 -0.08
CA LEU A 124 7.94 -19.79 -0.65
C LEU A 124 8.98 -19.97 0.46
N ALA A 125 9.99 -20.78 0.19
CA ALA A 125 11.10 -20.99 1.12
C ALA A 125 11.65 -19.60 1.52
N LYS A 126 11.90 -19.46 2.83
CA LYS A 126 12.53 -18.26 3.38
C LYS A 126 13.93 -18.09 2.83
#